data_995cd7711196ce16c36a1373927be3bc
#
_entry.id   995cd7711196ce16c36a1373927be3bc
#
_cell.length_a   1.000
_cell.length_b   1.000
_cell.length_c   1.000
_cell.angle_alpha   90.00
_cell.angle_beta   90.00
_cell.angle_gamma   90.00
#
_symmetry.space_group_name_H-M   'P 1'
#
loop_
_entity.id
_entity.type
_entity.pdbx_description
1 polymer ?
#
loop_
_entity_poly.entity_id
_entity_poly.type
_entity_poly.pdbx_seq_one_letter_code
_entity_poly.pdbx_strand_id
1 'polypeptide(L)'
;RYGEIWHFFERQIEFPVTVISSDYLTSIPKHDFDVMILPGGNHGYLNKELLNELRHWVRSGGRLIIMDSTLDKFADQKGFGLTKFATVDEKKASEKKNKERNLSERLKPYRDRQRSRLSQNAYGSIVKVKIDNSHPLAFGYNDQYFSLKLRSNRYAYLPRGWNVGTIQDSTAIISGFVGYKAQEDLRESMVFGVENIGRGRVIYLADNPLFRAFWYNGKLLFGNAVFIVGN
;
A
#
# COMPACT_ATOMS: atom_id res chain seq x y z
N ARG A 1 13.76 -4.23 -1.26
CA ARG A 1 12.65 -3.43 -1.82
C ARG A 1 13.13 -2.14 -2.47
N TYR A 2 14.07 -1.43 -1.84
CA TYR A 2 14.77 -0.34 -2.52
C TYR A 2 15.43 -0.82 -3.83
N GLY A 3 16.11 -1.96 -3.81
CA GLY A 3 16.79 -2.51 -4.98
C GLY A 3 15.88 -2.80 -6.18
N GLU A 4 14.57 -3.07 -5.96
CA GLU A 4 13.60 -3.26 -7.04
C GLU A 4 13.30 -1.94 -7.76
N ILE A 5 13.18 -0.85 -7.00
CA ILE A 5 12.98 0.51 -7.53
C ILE A 5 14.25 0.97 -8.26
N TRP A 6 15.41 0.82 -7.62
CA TRP A 6 16.70 1.14 -8.25
C TRP A 6 16.89 0.38 -9.56
N HIS A 7 16.61 -0.94 -9.57
CA HIS A 7 16.70 -1.76 -10.78
C HIS A 7 15.74 -1.27 -11.88
N PHE A 8 14.53 -0.85 -11.52
CA PHE A 8 13.56 -0.31 -12.48
C PHE A 8 14.12 0.96 -13.14
N PHE A 9 14.59 1.90 -12.36
CA PHE A 9 15.13 3.16 -12.91
C PHE A 9 16.45 2.96 -13.66
N GLU A 10 17.42 2.29 -13.04
CA GLU A 10 18.79 2.17 -13.57
C GLU A 10 18.88 1.19 -14.74
N ARG A 11 18.16 0.06 -14.68
CA ARG A 11 18.35 -1.06 -15.62
C ARG A 11 17.24 -1.23 -16.63
N GLN A 12 16.05 -0.73 -16.36
CA GLN A 12 14.91 -0.98 -17.25
C GLN A 12 14.51 0.25 -18.08
N ILE A 13 14.59 1.43 -17.49
CA ILE A 13 14.21 2.67 -18.18
C ILE A 13 15.38 3.65 -18.33
N GLU A 14 16.55 3.37 -17.75
CA GLU A 14 17.76 4.19 -17.82
C GLU A 14 17.49 5.67 -17.43
N PHE A 15 16.68 5.86 -16.40
CA PHE A 15 16.26 7.18 -15.92
C PHE A 15 16.95 7.49 -14.58
N PRO A 16 17.61 8.67 -14.43
CA PRO A 16 18.31 9.01 -13.20
C PRO A 16 17.37 9.18 -12.03
N VAL A 17 17.76 8.63 -10.87
CA VAL A 17 17.03 8.77 -9.60
C VAL A 17 18.01 9.08 -8.48
N THR A 18 17.65 10.06 -7.64
CA THR A 18 18.44 10.39 -6.44
C THR A 18 18.05 9.45 -5.30
N VAL A 19 19.03 8.73 -4.77
CA VAL A 19 18.86 7.84 -3.63
C VAL A 19 19.24 8.56 -2.36
N ILE A 20 18.35 8.59 -1.39
CA ILE A 20 18.54 9.28 -0.11
C ILE A 20 18.43 8.27 1.02
N SER A 21 19.44 8.24 1.91
CA SER A 21 19.33 7.47 3.14
C SER A 21 18.24 8.04 4.03
N SER A 22 17.49 7.15 4.70
CA SER A 22 16.46 7.53 5.66
C SER A 22 16.96 8.50 6.74
N ASP A 23 18.24 8.41 7.10
CA ASP A 23 18.83 9.24 8.15
C ASP A 23 18.95 10.72 7.73
N TYR A 24 18.99 10.98 6.44
CA TYR A 24 19.06 12.34 5.89
C TYR A 24 17.71 12.90 5.43
N LEU A 25 16.63 12.11 5.49
CA LEU A 25 15.33 12.52 4.96
C LEU A 25 14.75 13.78 5.65
N THR A 26 15.08 14.01 6.91
CA THR A 26 14.69 15.22 7.65
C THR A 26 15.50 16.46 7.27
N SER A 27 16.76 16.30 6.87
CA SER A 27 17.68 17.41 6.59
C SER A 27 17.71 17.87 5.14
N ILE A 28 17.17 17.09 4.20
CA ILE A 28 17.15 17.48 2.79
C ILE A 28 16.10 18.57 2.50
N PRO A 29 16.41 19.50 1.58
CA PRO A 29 15.43 20.47 1.08
C PRO A 29 14.40 19.78 0.19
N LYS A 30 13.24 19.42 0.77
CA LYS A 30 12.20 18.64 0.06
C LYS A 30 11.63 19.35 -1.16
N HIS A 31 11.75 20.67 -1.23
CA HIS A 31 11.28 21.48 -2.37
C HIS A 31 12.10 21.31 -3.66
N ASP A 32 13.29 20.70 -3.56
CA ASP A 32 14.13 20.36 -4.72
C ASP A 32 13.63 19.11 -5.47
N PHE A 33 12.62 18.42 -4.92
CA PHE A 33 12.10 17.17 -5.48
C PHE A 33 10.63 17.33 -5.85
N ASP A 34 10.28 16.92 -7.07
CA ASP A 34 8.89 16.86 -7.54
C ASP A 34 8.19 15.58 -7.08
N VAL A 35 8.96 14.47 -7.00
CA VAL A 35 8.45 13.13 -6.66
C VAL A 35 9.32 12.50 -5.60
N MET A 36 8.70 11.99 -4.54
CA MET A 36 9.34 11.13 -3.54
C MET A 36 8.71 9.77 -3.50
N ILE A 37 9.54 8.73 -3.47
CA ILE A 37 9.10 7.33 -3.42
C ILE A 37 9.54 6.73 -2.10
N LEU A 38 8.58 6.24 -1.31
CA LEU A 38 8.82 5.54 -0.06
C LEU A 38 8.55 4.04 -0.26
N PRO A 39 9.60 3.22 -0.46
CA PRO A 39 9.46 1.79 -0.66
C PRO A 39 9.00 1.08 0.60
N GLY A 40 8.48 -0.14 0.49
CA GLY A 40 8.22 -1.00 1.63
C GLY A 40 9.49 -1.28 2.45
N GLY A 41 9.40 -1.42 3.77
CA GLY A 41 10.55 -1.70 4.63
C GLY A 41 10.31 -1.47 6.11
N ASN A 42 11.38 -1.32 6.87
CA ASN A 42 11.31 -0.84 8.25
C ASN A 42 11.40 0.69 8.26
N HIS A 43 10.38 1.33 8.80
CA HIS A 43 10.19 2.77 8.76
C HIS A 43 10.13 3.37 10.17
N GLY A 44 11.03 2.96 11.05
CA GLY A 44 11.14 3.52 12.40
C GLY A 44 11.42 5.04 12.40
N TYR A 45 12.02 5.56 11.32
CA TYR A 45 12.31 6.98 11.13
C TYR A 45 11.07 7.82 10.78
N LEU A 46 9.98 7.23 10.29
CA LEU A 46 8.73 7.94 10.01
C LEU A 46 7.97 8.24 11.31
N ASN A 47 8.42 9.28 12.00
CA ASN A 47 7.76 9.84 13.17
C ASN A 47 6.68 10.87 12.77
N LYS A 48 5.96 11.42 13.76
CA LYS A 48 4.87 12.38 13.51
C LYS A 48 5.34 13.68 12.86
N GLU A 49 6.52 14.14 13.23
CA GLU A 49 7.14 15.36 12.72
C GLU A 49 7.42 15.21 11.22
N LEU A 50 8.11 14.14 10.82
CA LEU A 50 8.42 13.86 9.42
C LEU A 50 7.16 13.63 8.57
N LEU A 51 6.15 12.94 9.12
CA LEU A 51 4.86 12.79 8.43
C LEU A 51 4.18 14.14 8.17
N ASN A 52 4.24 15.08 9.13
CA ASN A 52 3.74 16.44 8.94
C ASN A 52 4.55 17.22 7.89
N GLU A 53 5.88 17.09 7.89
CA GLU A 53 6.73 17.73 6.88
C GLU A 53 6.42 17.20 5.47
N LEU A 54 6.32 15.88 5.30
CA LEU A 54 5.93 15.25 4.04
C LEU A 54 4.55 15.73 3.58
N ARG A 55 3.60 15.86 4.51
CA ARG A 55 2.28 16.39 4.20
C ARG A 55 2.33 17.85 3.72
N HIS A 56 3.16 18.70 4.36
CA HIS A 56 3.34 20.09 3.94
C HIS A 56 3.98 20.16 2.57
N TRP A 57 5.00 19.36 2.32
CA TRP A 57 5.63 19.26 1.00
C TRP A 57 4.64 18.83 -0.09
N VAL A 58 3.82 17.80 0.17
CA VAL A 58 2.74 17.40 -0.75
C VAL A 58 1.76 18.55 -0.97
N ARG A 59 1.31 19.23 0.09
CA ARG A 59 0.39 20.38 -0.04
C ARG A 59 0.95 21.49 -0.93
N SER A 60 2.26 21.64 -0.98
CA SER A 60 2.95 22.63 -1.81
C SER A 60 3.09 22.22 -3.28
N GLY A 61 2.75 20.97 -3.64
CA GLY A 61 2.78 20.48 -5.01
C GLY A 61 3.52 19.17 -5.20
N GLY A 62 4.22 18.67 -4.17
CA GLY A 62 4.97 17.42 -4.24
C GLY A 62 4.10 16.19 -4.48
N ARG A 63 4.66 15.18 -5.14
CA ARG A 63 4.04 13.88 -5.40
C ARG A 63 4.69 12.81 -4.53
N LEU A 64 3.92 12.21 -3.63
CA LEU A 64 4.40 11.17 -2.71
C LEU A 64 3.87 9.80 -3.13
N ILE A 65 4.75 8.88 -3.46
CA ILE A 65 4.41 7.49 -3.79
C ILE A 65 4.78 6.61 -2.60
N ILE A 66 3.79 5.98 -2.01
CA ILE A 66 3.96 5.13 -0.82
C ILE A 66 3.64 3.69 -1.20
N MET A 67 4.53 2.76 -0.86
CA MET A 67 4.43 1.37 -1.30
C MET A 67 4.43 0.38 -0.14
N ASP A 68 3.66 -0.71 -0.30
CA ASP A 68 3.68 -1.91 0.56
C ASP A 68 3.55 -1.56 2.06
N SER A 69 4.42 -2.08 2.91
CA SER A 69 4.37 -1.90 4.37
C SER A 69 4.49 -0.46 4.86
N THR A 70 4.96 0.45 4.02
CA THR A 70 5.07 1.86 4.38
C THR A 70 3.69 2.50 4.55
N LEU A 71 2.67 1.99 3.84
CA LEU A 71 1.30 2.46 4.00
C LEU A 71 0.82 2.37 5.46
N ASP A 72 1.31 1.38 6.23
CA ASP A 72 0.95 1.23 7.64
C ASP A 72 1.32 2.43 8.52
N LYS A 73 2.33 3.20 8.11
CA LYS A 73 2.77 4.41 8.82
C LYS A 73 1.91 5.62 8.52
N PHE A 74 1.25 5.64 7.37
CA PHE A 74 0.37 6.71 6.93
C PHE A 74 -1.10 6.44 7.24
N ALA A 75 -1.46 5.18 7.42
CA ALA A 75 -2.83 4.80 7.74
C ALA A 75 -3.25 5.36 9.11
N ASP A 76 -4.47 5.90 9.14
CA ASP A 76 -5.09 6.52 10.33
C ASP A 76 -4.32 7.77 10.85
N GLN A 77 -3.43 8.35 10.03
CA GLN A 77 -2.71 9.58 10.37
C GLN A 77 -3.47 10.82 9.93
N LYS A 78 -3.47 11.83 10.80
CA LYS A 78 -4.15 13.11 10.52
C LYS A 78 -3.61 13.77 9.26
N GLY A 79 -4.50 14.03 8.31
CA GLY A 79 -4.21 14.73 7.06
C GLY A 79 -3.83 13.82 5.89
N PHE A 80 -3.93 12.51 6.08
CA PHE A 80 -3.93 11.49 5.03
C PHE A 80 -5.27 10.75 5.08
N GLY A 81 -5.88 10.48 3.93
CA GLY A 81 -7.17 9.80 3.83
C GLY A 81 -7.08 8.29 3.95
N LEU A 82 -5.86 7.74 4.01
CA LEU A 82 -5.66 6.30 4.12
C LEU A 82 -6.05 5.80 5.50
N THR A 83 -6.93 4.81 5.56
CA THR A 83 -7.31 4.14 6.80
C THR A 83 -7.14 2.64 6.70
N LYS A 84 -6.69 2.00 7.79
CA LYS A 84 -6.75 0.54 7.85
C LYS A 84 -8.19 0.10 7.83
N PHE A 85 -8.43 -0.95 7.10
CA PHE A 85 -9.74 -1.57 7.13
C PHE A 85 -9.90 -2.26 8.50
N ALA A 86 -10.63 -1.61 9.39
CA ALA A 86 -11.09 -2.24 10.61
C ALA A 86 -12.52 -2.68 10.37
N THR A 87 -12.82 -3.94 10.55
CA THR A 87 -14.21 -4.39 10.59
C THR A 87 -14.96 -3.58 11.64
N VAL A 88 -16.25 -3.36 11.44
CA VAL A 88 -17.09 -2.59 12.38
C VAL A 88 -17.00 -3.17 13.80
N ASP A 89 -16.76 -4.48 13.91
CA ASP A 89 -16.54 -5.18 15.17
C ASP A 89 -15.17 -4.89 15.80
N GLU A 90 -14.12 -4.63 14.99
CA GLU A 90 -12.79 -4.27 15.52
C GLU A 90 -12.75 -2.85 16.06
N LYS A 91 -13.47 -1.90 15.46
CA LYS A 91 -13.58 -0.53 15.97
C LYS A 91 -14.32 -0.42 17.29
N LYS A 92 -15.38 -1.22 17.48
CA LYS A 92 -16.18 -1.26 18.73
C LYS A 92 -15.56 -2.11 19.83
N ALA A 93 -14.60 -2.98 19.47
CA ALA A 93 -14.03 -3.99 20.36
C ALA A 93 -12.59 -3.71 20.80
N SER A 94 -12.03 -2.54 20.45
CA SER A 94 -10.57 -2.37 20.34
C SER A 94 -9.78 -2.35 21.66
N GLU A 95 -10.35 -2.14 22.80
CA GLU A 95 -9.56 -2.11 24.05
C GLU A 95 -9.81 -3.28 25.02
N LYS A 96 -11.03 -3.65 25.27
CA LYS A 96 -11.39 -4.73 26.21
C LYS A 96 -11.31 -6.11 25.56
N LYS A 97 -11.80 -6.24 24.33
CA LYS A 97 -11.75 -7.48 23.54
C LYS A 97 -10.34 -7.87 23.09
N ASN A 98 -9.42 -6.94 22.91
CA ASN A 98 -8.03 -7.27 22.56
C ASN A 98 -7.32 -8.05 23.67
N LYS A 99 -7.60 -7.76 24.94
CA LYS A 99 -7.06 -8.54 26.07
C LYS A 99 -7.65 -9.94 26.13
N GLU A 100 -8.98 -10.06 25.98
CA GLU A 100 -9.71 -11.34 26.00
C GLU A 100 -9.38 -12.19 24.76
N ARG A 101 -9.29 -11.58 23.56
CA ARG A 101 -8.91 -12.23 22.32
C ARG A 101 -7.45 -12.73 22.37
N ASN A 102 -6.53 -11.90 22.89
CA ASN A 102 -5.14 -12.32 23.10
C ASN A 102 -5.04 -13.47 24.11
N LEU A 103 -5.85 -13.49 25.14
CA LEU A 103 -5.89 -14.59 26.10
C LEU A 103 -6.48 -15.86 25.47
N SER A 104 -7.58 -15.76 24.74
CA SER A 104 -8.19 -16.89 24.04
C SER A 104 -7.26 -17.49 22.98
N GLU A 105 -6.52 -16.65 22.23
CA GLU A 105 -5.51 -17.11 21.27
C GLU A 105 -4.33 -17.80 21.98
N ARG A 106 -3.89 -17.32 23.14
CA ARG A 106 -2.84 -17.93 23.94
C ARG A 106 -3.25 -19.27 24.55
N LEU A 107 -4.53 -19.44 24.86
CA LEU A 107 -5.09 -20.66 25.47
C LEU A 107 -5.52 -21.70 24.42
N LYS A 108 -5.46 -21.39 23.13
CA LYS A 108 -5.78 -22.35 22.06
C LYS A 108 -4.89 -23.57 22.14
N PRO A 109 -5.41 -24.79 22.01
CA PRO A 109 -4.63 -26.01 21.87
C PRO A 109 -3.60 -25.89 20.74
N TYR A 110 -2.46 -26.53 20.88
CA TYR A 110 -1.37 -26.49 19.89
C TYR A 110 -1.85 -26.81 18.46
N ARG A 111 -2.68 -27.85 18.31
CA ARG A 111 -3.26 -28.29 17.02
C ARG A 111 -4.09 -27.21 16.33
N ASP A 112 -4.74 -26.32 17.09
CA ASP A 112 -5.68 -25.34 16.55
C ASP A 112 -4.98 -23.99 16.25
N ARG A 113 -3.80 -23.74 16.86
CA ARG A 113 -3.03 -22.50 16.64
C ARG A 113 -2.55 -22.36 15.21
N GLN A 114 -2.02 -23.45 14.63
CA GLN A 114 -1.52 -23.43 13.26
C GLN A 114 -2.66 -23.18 12.26
N ARG A 115 -3.80 -23.87 12.44
CA ARG A 115 -4.98 -23.70 11.62
C ARG A 115 -5.54 -22.26 11.68
N SER A 116 -5.56 -21.67 12.88
CA SER A 116 -6.00 -20.28 13.07
C SER A 116 -5.10 -19.28 12.36
N ARG A 117 -3.77 -19.48 12.41
CA ARG A 117 -2.80 -18.64 11.67
C ARG A 117 -2.98 -18.76 10.15
N LEU A 118 -3.11 -19.99 9.64
CA LEU A 118 -3.29 -20.25 8.22
C LEU A 118 -4.58 -19.61 7.69
N SER A 119 -5.64 -19.59 8.47
CA SER A 119 -6.92 -19.02 8.07
C SER A 119 -6.85 -17.49 7.81
N GLN A 120 -5.86 -16.81 8.36
CA GLN A 120 -5.65 -15.36 8.23
C GLN A 120 -4.57 -14.99 7.22
N ASN A 121 -3.94 -15.98 6.57
CA ASN A 121 -2.84 -15.74 5.65
C ASN A 121 -3.31 -15.57 4.22
N ALA A 122 -2.68 -14.60 3.51
CA ALA A 122 -2.87 -14.35 2.08
C ALA A 122 -1.53 -14.26 1.34
N TYR A 123 -0.46 -14.82 1.91
CA TYR A 123 0.89 -14.67 1.38
C TYR A 123 1.13 -15.50 0.12
N GLY A 124 1.71 -14.85 -0.91
CA GLY A 124 2.06 -15.51 -2.17
C GLY A 124 0.84 -15.81 -3.06
N SER A 125 -0.27 -15.16 -2.81
CA SER A 125 -1.47 -15.29 -3.65
C SER A 125 -1.52 -14.19 -4.71
N ILE A 126 -2.11 -14.54 -5.86
CA ILE A 126 -2.40 -13.61 -6.93
C ILE A 126 -3.89 -13.30 -6.89
N VAL A 127 -4.22 -12.03 -6.78
CA VAL A 127 -5.59 -11.55 -6.73
C VAL A 127 -5.89 -10.65 -7.93
N LYS A 128 -7.08 -10.79 -8.49
CA LYS A 128 -7.60 -9.91 -9.53
C LYS A 128 -8.13 -8.63 -8.88
N VAL A 129 -7.65 -7.51 -9.34
CA VAL A 129 -8.02 -6.17 -8.91
C VAL A 129 -8.84 -5.54 -10.03
N LYS A 130 -10.01 -5.01 -9.72
CA LYS A 130 -10.77 -4.19 -10.65
C LYS A 130 -10.16 -2.82 -10.73
N ILE A 131 -9.95 -2.33 -11.95
CA ILE A 131 -9.31 -1.04 -12.22
C ILE A 131 -10.30 -0.04 -12.82
N ASP A 132 -10.21 1.19 -12.36
CA ASP A 132 -10.71 2.36 -13.08
C ASP A 132 -9.66 2.79 -14.12
N ASN A 133 -9.80 2.28 -15.35
CA ASN A 133 -8.87 2.55 -16.45
C ASN A 133 -9.04 3.94 -17.07
N SER A 134 -9.99 4.74 -16.62
CA SER A 134 -10.11 6.14 -16.99
C SER A 134 -9.15 7.06 -16.22
N HIS A 135 -8.61 6.56 -15.08
CA HIS A 135 -7.67 7.33 -14.26
C HIS A 135 -6.23 7.22 -14.80
N PRO A 136 -5.44 8.31 -14.81
CA PRO A 136 -4.04 8.33 -15.31
C PRO A 136 -3.13 7.25 -14.69
N LEU A 137 -3.31 6.88 -13.43
CA LEU A 137 -2.55 5.79 -12.79
C LEU A 137 -2.74 4.45 -13.49
N ALA A 138 -3.90 4.22 -14.11
CA ALA A 138 -4.24 3.01 -14.81
C ALA A 138 -4.06 3.10 -16.34
N PHE A 139 -3.38 4.13 -16.82
CA PHE A 139 -3.13 4.29 -18.25
C PHE A 139 -2.45 3.06 -18.85
N GLY A 140 -2.98 2.55 -19.96
CA GLY A 140 -2.48 1.37 -20.66
C GLY A 140 -2.98 0.03 -20.11
N TYR A 141 -3.82 0.04 -19.06
CA TYR A 141 -4.52 -1.15 -18.58
C TYR A 141 -5.95 -1.23 -19.13
N ASN A 142 -6.47 -2.44 -19.21
CA ASN A 142 -7.90 -2.68 -19.31
C ASN A 142 -8.56 -2.46 -17.93
N ASP A 143 -9.69 -3.09 -17.67
CA ASP A 143 -10.43 -3.00 -16.41
C ASP A 143 -9.89 -3.91 -15.29
N GLN A 144 -8.78 -4.61 -15.52
CA GLN A 144 -8.23 -5.62 -14.61
C GLN A 144 -6.73 -5.47 -14.42
N TYR A 145 -6.31 -5.76 -13.20
CA TYR A 145 -4.90 -5.87 -12.79
C TYR A 145 -4.72 -7.12 -11.92
N PHE A 146 -3.56 -7.74 -11.98
CA PHE A 146 -3.23 -8.87 -11.11
C PHE A 146 -2.22 -8.42 -10.08
N SER A 147 -2.61 -8.45 -8.81
CA SER A 147 -1.75 -8.07 -7.70
C SER A 147 -1.20 -9.29 -6.97
N LEU A 148 0.09 -9.26 -6.65
CA LEU A 148 0.74 -10.27 -5.83
C LEU A 148 0.66 -9.85 -4.36
N LYS A 149 -0.16 -10.57 -3.58
CA LYS A 149 -0.27 -10.35 -2.14
C LYS A 149 0.90 -10.98 -1.40
N LEU A 150 1.74 -10.15 -0.81
CA LEU A 150 2.83 -10.57 0.07
C LEU A 150 2.49 -10.39 1.55
N ARG A 151 1.34 -9.79 1.84
CA ARG A 151 0.84 -9.48 3.17
C ARG A 151 -0.67 -9.54 3.19
N SER A 152 -1.23 -9.75 4.38
CA SER A 152 -2.69 -9.69 4.61
C SER A 152 -3.18 -8.28 4.93
N ASN A 153 -2.35 -7.24 4.73
CA ASN A 153 -2.74 -5.86 4.96
C ASN A 153 -3.83 -5.45 3.97
N ARG A 154 -4.80 -4.72 4.47
CA ARG A 154 -5.89 -4.16 3.69
C ARG A 154 -6.21 -2.75 4.16
N TYR A 155 -6.66 -1.95 3.24
CA TYR A 155 -7.00 -0.54 3.48
C TYR A 155 -8.42 -0.29 2.98
N ALA A 156 -9.17 0.50 3.73
CA ALA A 156 -10.49 0.93 3.32
C ALA A 156 -10.40 1.81 2.06
N TYR A 157 -11.52 1.97 1.37
CA TYR A 157 -11.61 2.93 0.29
C TYR A 157 -11.27 4.34 0.79
N LEU A 158 -10.50 5.06 0.02
CA LEU A 158 -10.21 6.46 0.30
C LEU A 158 -11.53 7.25 0.32
N PRO A 159 -11.81 8.00 1.39
CA PRO A 159 -13.03 8.80 1.48
C PRO A 159 -12.99 10.03 0.56
N ARG A 160 -11.78 10.42 0.14
CA ARG A 160 -11.50 11.51 -0.79
C ARG A 160 -10.42 11.05 -1.75
N GLY A 161 -10.55 11.41 -3.03
CA GLY A 161 -9.65 10.96 -4.08
C GLY A 161 -10.22 9.78 -4.86
N TRP A 162 -9.35 9.00 -5.48
CA TRP A 162 -9.72 7.93 -6.42
C TRP A 162 -9.24 6.58 -5.91
N ASN A 163 -10.16 5.62 -5.81
CA ASN A 163 -9.88 4.21 -5.54
C ASN A 163 -9.68 3.51 -6.90
N VAL A 164 -8.50 3.69 -7.48
CA VAL A 164 -8.19 3.30 -8.85
C VAL A 164 -8.13 1.78 -9.02
N GLY A 165 -7.65 1.06 -8.01
CA GLY A 165 -7.61 -0.39 -7.99
C GLY A 165 -8.22 -0.96 -6.73
N THR A 166 -9.23 -1.85 -6.88
CA THR A 166 -10.02 -2.37 -5.76
C THR A 166 -10.25 -3.87 -5.86
N ILE A 167 -10.33 -4.54 -4.71
CA ILE A 167 -10.84 -5.90 -4.60
C ILE A 167 -12.29 -5.77 -4.13
N GLN A 168 -13.25 -6.17 -4.96
CA GLN A 168 -14.68 -5.98 -4.69
C GLN A 168 -15.35 -7.22 -4.11
N ASP A 169 -14.87 -8.41 -4.47
CA ASP A 169 -15.48 -9.67 -4.05
C ASP A 169 -14.45 -10.76 -3.70
N SER A 170 -14.93 -11.88 -3.17
CA SER A 170 -14.11 -13.02 -2.76
C SER A 170 -13.64 -13.89 -3.92
N THR A 171 -14.19 -13.72 -5.14
CA THR A 171 -13.80 -14.48 -6.33
C THR A 171 -12.55 -13.92 -6.99
N ALA A 172 -12.00 -12.86 -6.40
CA ALA A 172 -10.79 -12.21 -6.90
C ALA A 172 -9.51 -13.07 -6.83
N ILE A 173 -9.51 -14.18 -6.07
CA ILE A 173 -8.32 -15.04 -5.93
C ILE A 173 -8.14 -15.90 -7.17
N ILE A 174 -7.01 -15.69 -7.86
CA ILE A 174 -6.67 -16.40 -9.10
C ILE A 174 -5.73 -17.57 -8.85
N SER A 175 -4.77 -17.41 -7.93
CA SER A 175 -3.75 -18.42 -7.63
C SER A 175 -3.18 -18.23 -6.23
N GLY A 176 -2.56 -19.29 -5.71
CA GLY A 176 -1.96 -19.30 -4.40
C GLY A 176 -2.95 -19.60 -3.28
N PHE A 177 -2.46 -19.60 -2.04
CA PHE A 177 -3.26 -19.92 -0.87
C PHE A 177 -3.75 -18.64 -0.18
N VAL A 178 -5.06 -18.55 0.03
CA VAL A 178 -5.67 -17.53 0.88
C VAL A 178 -6.56 -18.23 1.91
N GLY A 179 -6.27 -18.03 3.18
CA GLY A 179 -7.09 -18.55 4.26
C GLY A 179 -8.51 -17.94 4.23
N TYR A 180 -9.51 -18.69 4.64
CA TYR A 180 -10.92 -18.28 4.50
C TYR A 180 -11.22 -16.93 5.17
N LYS A 181 -10.59 -16.62 6.33
CA LYS A 181 -10.74 -15.32 6.98
C LYS A 181 -10.05 -14.21 6.21
N ALA A 182 -8.85 -14.48 5.69
CA ALA A 182 -8.16 -13.51 4.84
C ALA A 182 -8.92 -13.24 3.54
N GLN A 183 -9.62 -14.23 2.99
CA GLN A 183 -10.45 -14.09 1.80
C GLN A 183 -11.63 -13.13 2.03
N GLU A 184 -12.33 -13.29 3.17
CA GLU A 184 -13.39 -12.37 3.56
C GLU A 184 -12.83 -10.96 3.84
N ASP A 185 -11.70 -10.91 4.51
CA ASP A 185 -11.01 -9.67 4.87
C ASP A 185 -10.50 -8.88 3.66
N LEU A 186 -10.15 -9.51 2.55
CA LEU A 186 -9.69 -8.82 1.34
C LEU A 186 -10.82 -8.11 0.57
N ARG A 187 -12.06 -8.44 0.82
CA ARG A 187 -13.22 -7.81 0.17
C ARG A 187 -13.28 -6.32 0.48
N GLU A 188 -13.85 -5.56 -0.47
CA GLU A 188 -14.10 -4.13 -0.31
C GLU A 188 -12.86 -3.33 0.13
N SER A 189 -11.70 -3.71 -0.40
CA SER A 189 -10.44 -3.07 -0.06
C SER A 189 -9.80 -2.34 -1.24
N MET A 190 -9.11 -1.24 -0.92
CA MET A 190 -8.27 -0.50 -1.86
C MET A 190 -6.92 -1.19 -1.98
N VAL A 191 -6.46 -1.42 -3.21
CA VAL A 191 -5.12 -1.91 -3.54
C VAL A 191 -4.23 -0.77 -4.00
N PHE A 192 -4.75 0.12 -4.83
CA PHE A 192 -4.09 1.38 -5.16
C PHE A 192 -5.09 2.50 -5.37
N GLY A 193 -4.68 3.67 -4.91
CA GLY A 193 -5.50 4.86 -4.97
C GLY A 193 -4.65 6.13 -5.01
N VAL A 194 -5.32 7.24 -5.31
CA VAL A 194 -4.70 8.55 -5.40
C VAL A 194 -5.53 9.55 -4.58
N GLU A 195 -4.86 10.34 -3.77
CA GLU A 195 -5.46 11.39 -2.97
C GLU A 195 -4.81 12.73 -3.29
N ASN A 196 -5.63 13.77 -3.48
CA ASN A 196 -5.13 15.14 -3.59
C ASN A 196 -4.99 15.76 -2.20
N ILE A 197 -3.84 16.33 -1.91
CA ILE A 197 -3.58 17.08 -0.67
C ILE A 197 -3.01 18.45 -1.04
N GLY A 198 -3.85 19.48 -1.01
CA GLY A 198 -3.47 20.81 -1.50
C GLY A 198 -3.24 20.80 -3.00
N ARG A 199 -2.05 21.21 -3.44
CA ARG A 199 -1.66 21.20 -4.86
C ARG A 199 -1.01 19.90 -5.31
N GLY A 200 -0.56 19.06 -4.36
CA GLY A 200 0.13 17.82 -4.65
C GLY A 200 -0.75 16.59 -4.47
N ARG A 201 -0.12 15.43 -4.60
CA ARG A 201 -0.82 14.14 -4.60
C ARG A 201 -0.07 13.09 -3.78
N VAL A 202 -0.84 12.20 -3.17
CA VAL A 202 -0.33 10.96 -2.56
C VAL A 202 -0.85 9.77 -3.36
N ILE A 203 0.05 8.89 -3.76
CA ILE A 203 -0.26 7.66 -4.47
C ILE A 203 0.02 6.50 -3.53
N TYR A 204 -1.01 5.73 -3.23
CA TYR A 204 -0.97 4.57 -2.35
C TYR A 204 -0.92 3.29 -3.18
N LEU A 205 0.14 2.50 -3.03
CA LEU A 205 0.31 1.19 -3.66
C LEU A 205 0.43 0.13 -2.55
N ALA A 206 -0.71 -0.46 -2.16
CA ALA A 206 -0.78 -1.39 -1.03
C ALA A 206 0.06 -2.65 -1.22
N ASP A 207 0.20 -3.11 -2.44
CA ASP A 207 1.07 -4.22 -2.82
C ASP A 207 2.28 -3.69 -3.61
N ASN A 208 3.35 -4.47 -3.65
CA ASN A 208 4.58 -4.09 -4.36
C ASN A 208 4.47 -4.38 -5.87
N PRO A 209 4.31 -3.36 -6.74
CA PRO A 209 4.18 -3.57 -8.18
C PRO A 209 5.49 -4.00 -8.87
N LEU A 210 6.63 -3.85 -8.20
CA LEU A 210 7.96 -4.16 -8.74
C LEU A 210 8.58 -5.44 -8.16
N PHE A 211 7.78 -6.31 -7.55
CA PHE A 211 8.29 -7.45 -6.80
C PHE A 211 9.38 -8.23 -7.55
N ARG A 212 10.57 -8.24 -6.94
CA ARG A 212 11.78 -8.93 -7.44
C ARG A 212 12.12 -8.63 -8.91
N ALA A 213 11.71 -7.46 -9.42
CA ALA A 213 11.90 -7.01 -10.81
C ALA A 213 11.28 -7.89 -11.90
N PHE A 214 10.62 -9.01 -11.55
CA PHE A 214 9.99 -9.90 -12.53
C PHE A 214 8.46 -9.72 -12.65
N TRP A 215 7.82 -8.98 -11.73
CA TRP A 215 6.38 -8.73 -11.79
C TRP A 215 6.06 -7.70 -12.88
N TYR A 216 6.06 -8.15 -14.13
CA TYR A 216 5.93 -7.27 -15.31
C TYR A 216 4.62 -6.49 -15.31
N ASN A 217 3.53 -7.14 -14.85
CA ASN A 217 2.22 -6.51 -14.78
C ASN A 217 2.19 -5.21 -13.94
N GLY A 218 3.10 -5.05 -12.98
CA GLY A 218 3.16 -3.87 -12.12
C GLY A 218 4.06 -2.74 -12.59
N LYS A 219 4.95 -3.00 -13.57
CA LYS A 219 5.93 -2.00 -14.02
C LYS A 219 5.28 -0.77 -14.63
N LEU A 220 4.26 -0.98 -15.46
CA LEU A 220 3.51 0.11 -16.07
C LEU A 220 2.76 0.92 -15.02
N LEU A 221 2.13 0.27 -14.03
CA LEU A 221 1.46 0.95 -12.91
C LEU A 221 2.42 1.86 -12.15
N PHE A 222 3.61 1.35 -11.84
CA PHE A 222 4.63 2.13 -11.15
C PHE A 222 5.15 3.28 -12.03
N GLY A 223 5.40 3.04 -13.32
CA GLY A 223 5.75 4.08 -14.28
C GLY A 223 4.71 5.18 -14.37
N ASN A 224 3.41 4.81 -14.43
CA ASN A 224 2.32 5.78 -14.42
C ASN A 224 2.28 6.61 -13.12
N ALA A 225 2.52 5.97 -11.97
CA ALA A 225 2.59 6.68 -10.69
C ALA A 225 3.70 7.74 -10.68
N VAL A 226 4.84 7.44 -11.30
CA VAL A 226 5.99 8.34 -11.34
C VAL A 226 5.83 9.44 -12.40
N PHE A 227 5.39 9.09 -13.61
CA PHE A 227 5.50 9.98 -14.77
C PHE A 227 4.16 10.57 -15.24
N ILE A 228 3.04 9.88 -15.02
CA ILE A 228 1.75 10.27 -15.62
C ILE A 228 0.84 10.96 -14.59
N VAL A 229 0.75 10.43 -13.37
CA VAL A 229 -0.12 11.00 -12.33
C VAL A 229 0.43 12.34 -11.88
N GLY A 230 -0.30 13.43 -12.14
CA GLY A 230 0.04 14.75 -11.65
C GLY A 230 0.69 15.70 -12.67
N ASN A 231 0.79 15.24 -13.89
CA ASN A 231 1.10 16.13 -15.04
C ASN A 231 -0.18 16.74 -15.60
#